data_6597a46770e82e6c12648c47fe6bd936
#
_entry.id   6597a46770e82e6c12648c47fe6bd936
#
_cell.length_a   1.000
_cell.length_b   1.000
_cell.length_c   1.000
_cell.angle_alpha   90.00
_cell.angle_beta   90.00
_cell.angle_gamma   90.00
#
_symmetry.space_group_name_H-M   'P 1'
#
loop_
_entity.id
_entity.type
_entity.pdbx_description
1 polymer ?
#
loop_
_entity_poly.entity_id
_entity_poly.type
_entity_poly.pdbx_seq_one_letter_code
_entity_poly.pdbx_strand_id
1 'polypeptide(L)'
;MTFTLRPYQQEAVDATLAWFRKHREPAAIVLPTGAGKSLVIAELARLARGRVLVLAHVKELVAQNHAKYCALGLEADIFAAGLKRKESHGKVVFGSVQSVARNLELFRSEFSLLIVDECHRISDDDDSQYQQILTHLKKVNPHLRLLGLTATPFRLGKGWIYQFHYHGMVRGDEKALFRDCIYELPLRYMIKHGYLTPPERLDMPVVQYDFSRLQAQSNGLFSEADLNHELKKQKRITPHIISQIEEFAQTRKGVMIFAATVEHAREITGLLPADDAALITGETPGLERDSLIEDFKAQRFRYLVNVSVLTTGFDAPHVDLIAILRPTESVSLYQQIVGRGLRLAPGKTDCLILDYAGNPHDLYSPEVGTPKGKSDNVPVQVF
;
A
#
# COMPACT_ATOMS: atom_id res chain seq x y z
N MET A 1 -1.36 -27.06 1.55
CA MET A 1 -2.26 -26.64 0.46
C MET A 1 -1.41 -25.97 -0.59
N THR A 2 -1.35 -26.54 -1.80
CA THR A 2 -0.66 -25.92 -2.93
C THR A 2 -1.54 -24.79 -3.45
N PHE A 3 -1.07 -23.55 -3.34
CA PHE A 3 -1.79 -22.42 -3.93
C PHE A 3 -1.73 -22.52 -5.45
N THR A 4 -2.87 -22.38 -6.10
CA THR A 4 -2.93 -22.19 -7.55
C THR A 4 -2.97 -20.69 -7.82
N LEU A 5 -2.06 -20.20 -8.65
CA LEU A 5 -2.07 -18.80 -9.08
C LEU A 5 -3.33 -18.52 -9.88
N ARG A 6 -3.94 -17.37 -9.66
CA ARG A 6 -4.99 -16.85 -10.54
C ARG A 6 -4.40 -16.51 -11.91
N PRO A 7 -5.20 -16.51 -12.99
CA PRO A 7 -4.68 -16.25 -14.34
C PRO A 7 -3.83 -14.98 -14.45
N TYR A 8 -4.27 -13.86 -13.87
CA TYR A 8 -3.53 -12.61 -13.93
C TYR A 8 -2.23 -12.66 -13.09
N GLN A 9 -2.19 -13.44 -12.00
CA GLN A 9 -0.95 -13.64 -11.23
C GLN A 9 0.07 -14.43 -12.05
N GLN A 10 -0.39 -15.46 -12.76
CA GLN A 10 0.46 -16.23 -13.67
C GLN A 10 0.97 -15.36 -14.81
N GLU A 11 0.13 -14.51 -15.41
CA GLU A 11 0.55 -13.55 -16.43
C GLU A 11 1.64 -12.60 -15.94
N ALA A 12 1.53 -12.10 -14.71
CA ALA A 12 2.55 -11.25 -14.09
C ALA A 12 3.88 -11.98 -13.91
N VAL A 13 3.84 -13.24 -13.46
CA VAL A 13 5.02 -14.10 -13.36
C VAL A 13 5.64 -14.33 -14.74
N ASP A 14 4.86 -14.69 -15.72
CA ASP A 14 5.33 -14.98 -17.09
C ASP A 14 5.94 -13.74 -17.74
N ALA A 15 5.34 -12.57 -17.55
CA ALA A 15 5.88 -11.30 -18.03
C ALA A 15 7.26 -11.00 -17.40
N THR A 16 7.43 -11.28 -16.12
CA THR A 16 8.71 -11.11 -15.43
C THR A 16 9.78 -12.04 -15.97
N LEU A 17 9.45 -13.32 -16.15
CA LEU A 17 10.39 -14.29 -16.70
C LEU A 17 10.77 -13.95 -18.14
N ALA A 18 9.82 -13.52 -18.96
CA ALA A 18 10.06 -13.10 -20.33
C ALA A 18 10.97 -11.86 -20.38
N TRP A 19 10.74 -10.90 -19.51
CA TRP A 19 11.54 -9.69 -19.43
C TRP A 19 13.01 -10.03 -19.09
N PHE A 20 13.25 -10.71 -17.99
CA PHE A 20 14.62 -10.98 -17.51
C PHE A 20 15.40 -12.03 -18.33
N ARG A 21 14.76 -12.70 -19.26
CA ARG A 21 15.46 -13.50 -20.29
C ARG A 21 16.17 -12.63 -21.32
N LYS A 22 15.62 -11.45 -21.60
CA LYS A 22 16.08 -10.55 -22.68
C LYS A 22 16.71 -9.27 -22.16
N HIS A 23 16.35 -8.83 -20.97
CA HIS A 23 16.71 -7.54 -20.41
C HIS A 23 17.29 -7.70 -19.00
N ARG A 24 18.11 -6.72 -18.61
CA ARG A 24 18.69 -6.62 -17.26
C ARG A 24 18.21 -5.38 -16.51
N GLU A 25 17.57 -4.48 -17.21
CA GLU A 25 17.08 -3.22 -16.66
C GLU A 25 15.97 -3.46 -15.65
N PRO A 26 15.87 -2.59 -14.64
CA PRO A 26 14.80 -2.68 -13.64
C PRO A 26 13.41 -2.65 -14.26
N ALA A 27 12.55 -3.53 -13.79
CA ALA A 27 11.17 -3.64 -14.24
C ALA A 27 10.19 -3.51 -13.07
N ALA A 28 9.01 -2.98 -13.36
CA ALA A 28 7.92 -2.85 -12.39
C ALA A 28 6.67 -3.61 -12.84
N ILE A 29 5.98 -4.18 -11.86
CA ILE A 29 4.65 -4.78 -12.01
C ILE A 29 3.66 -3.92 -11.22
N VAL A 30 2.54 -3.58 -11.84
CA VAL A 30 1.45 -2.83 -11.22
C VAL A 30 0.25 -3.75 -11.00
N LEU A 31 -0.03 -4.03 -9.75
CA LEU A 31 -1.18 -4.85 -9.33
C LEU A 31 -1.97 -4.12 -8.25
N PRO A 32 -3.31 -4.06 -8.35
CA PRO A 32 -4.12 -3.39 -7.34
C PRO A 32 -3.96 -3.99 -5.95
N THR A 33 -4.27 -3.22 -4.94
CA THR A 33 -4.43 -3.73 -3.57
C THR A 33 -5.44 -4.87 -3.57
N GLY A 34 -5.09 -5.98 -2.95
CA GLY A 34 -5.95 -7.18 -2.92
C GLY A 34 -5.74 -8.15 -4.08
N ALA A 35 -4.88 -7.84 -5.04
CA ALA A 35 -4.55 -8.74 -6.15
C ALA A 35 -3.70 -9.96 -5.75
N GLY A 36 -3.19 -10.00 -4.51
CA GLY A 36 -2.33 -11.09 -4.05
C GLY A 36 -0.90 -10.97 -4.56
N LYS A 37 -0.31 -9.78 -4.49
CA LYS A 37 1.10 -9.52 -4.83
C LYS A 37 2.06 -10.49 -4.13
N SER A 38 1.76 -10.85 -2.88
CA SER A 38 2.59 -11.79 -2.10
C SER A 38 2.73 -13.16 -2.76
N LEU A 39 1.70 -13.65 -3.46
CA LEU A 39 1.76 -14.92 -4.20
C LEU A 39 2.63 -14.80 -5.46
N VAL A 40 2.57 -13.67 -6.15
CA VAL A 40 3.44 -13.38 -7.30
C VAL A 40 4.90 -13.34 -6.84
N ILE A 41 5.18 -12.66 -5.76
CA ILE A 41 6.52 -12.59 -5.15
C ILE A 41 7.01 -13.98 -4.76
N ALA A 42 6.17 -14.78 -4.09
CA ALA A 42 6.52 -16.14 -3.66
C ALA A 42 6.88 -17.04 -4.86
N GLU A 43 6.08 -17.00 -5.92
CA GLU A 43 6.33 -17.79 -7.12
C GLU A 43 7.60 -17.36 -7.84
N LEU A 44 7.84 -16.07 -7.99
CA LEU A 44 9.08 -15.56 -8.59
C LEU A 44 10.31 -15.94 -7.79
N ALA A 45 10.24 -15.85 -6.45
CA ALA A 45 11.32 -16.27 -5.57
C ALA A 45 11.59 -17.78 -5.67
N ARG A 46 10.55 -18.59 -5.81
CA ARG A 46 10.64 -20.04 -6.02
C ARG A 46 11.33 -20.38 -7.34
N LEU A 47 10.97 -19.69 -8.43
CA LEU A 47 11.48 -19.93 -9.77
C LEU A 47 12.90 -19.41 -10.00
N ALA A 48 13.36 -18.47 -9.19
CA ALA A 48 14.70 -17.91 -9.31
C ALA A 48 15.77 -18.97 -9.07
N ARG A 49 16.79 -19.02 -9.93
CA ARG A 49 17.90 -19.97 -9.80
C ARG A 49 18.89 -19.58 -8.70
N GLY A 50 19.17 -18.28 -8.58
CA GLY A 50 20.06 -17.73 -7.58
C GLY A 50 19.35 -17.26 -6.32
N ARG A 51 20.12 -16.60 -5.43
CA ARG A 51 19.56 -16.05 -4.19
C ARG A 51 18.68 -14.83 -4.48
N VAL A 52 17.62 -14.70 -3.69
CA VAL A 52 16.62 -13.62 -3.80
C VAL A 52 16.52 -12.89 -2.48
N LEU A 53 16.62 -11.56 -2.53
CA LEU A 53 16.25 -10.68 -1.42
C LEU A 53 14.91 -10.00 -1.75
N VAL A 54 13.95 -10.13 -0.85
CA VAL A 54 12.64 -9.47 -0.95
C VAL A 54 12.56 -8.40 0.13
N LEU A 55 12.43 -7.15 -0.26
CA LEU A 55 12.37 -6.00 0.64
C LEU A 55 10.94 -5.46 0.78
N ALA A 56 10.58 -5.11 2.00
CA ALA A 56 9.40 -4.33 2.32
C ALA A 56 9.74 -3.31 3.42
N HIS A 57 8.96 -2.23 3.50
CA HIS A 57 9.23 -1.14 4.44
C HIS A 57 8.60 -1.33 5.82
N VAL A 58 7.63 -2.23 5.96
CA VAL A 58 6.96 -2.56 7.24
C VAL A 58 7.05 -4.05 7.54
N LYS A 59 7.14 -4.38 8.83
CA LYS A 59 7.26 -5.77 9.31
C LYS A 59 6.09 -6.66 8.89
N GLU A 60 4.90 -6.10 8.79
CA GLU A 60 3.68 -6.81 8.39
C GLU A 60 3.76 -7.34 6.96
N LEU A 61 4.30 -6.54 6.03
CA LEU A 61 4.56 -6.99 4.66
C LEU A 61 5.68 -8.03 4.59
N VAL A 62 6.74 -7.86 5.37
CA VAL A 62 7.81 -8.87 5.46
C VAL A 62 7.24 -10.20 5.91
N ALA A 63 6.45 -10.22 6.98
CA ALA A 63 5.82 -11.42 7.52
C ALA A 63 4.83 -12.03 6.53
N GLN A 64 4.02 -11.23 5.87
CA GLN A 64 3.04 -11.67 4.87
C GLN A 64 3.70 -12.34 3.67
N ASN A 65 4.72 -11.71 3.10
CA ASN A 65 5.45 -12.22 1.95
C ASN A 65 6.18 -13.53 2.31
N HIS A 66 6.82 -13.58 3.47
CA HIS A 66 7.48 -14.78 3.98
C HIS A 66 6.48 -15.93 4.16
N ALA A 67 5.35 -15.69 4.81
CA ALA A 67 4.32 -16.71 5.05
C ALA A 67 3.78 -17.30 3.75
N LYS A 68 3.56 -16.49 2.70
CA LYS A 68 3.10 -16.97 1.39
C LYS A 68 4.15 -17.84 0.71
N TYR A 69 5.42 -17.50 0.81
CA TYR A 69 6.49 -18.32 0.28
C TYR A 69 6.62 -19.66 1.03
N CYS A 70 6.60 -19.63 2.35
CA CYS A 70 6.66 -20.85 3.17
C CYS A 70 5.44 -21.78 2.96
N ALA A 71 4.29 -21.21 2.63
CA ALA A 71 3.09 -21.97 2.29
C ALA A 71 3.22 -22.85 1.02
N LEU A 72 4.24 -22.59 0.20
CA LEU A 72 4.64 -23.45 -0.91
C LEU A 72 5.45 -24.68 -0.48
N GLY A 73 5.66 -24.88 0.83
CA GLY A 73 6.50 -25.96 1.37
C GLY A 73 8.01 -25.66 1.31
N LEU A 74 8.38 -24.39 1.19
CA LEU A 74 9.75 -23.93 1.08
C LEU A 74 10.17 -23.17 2.33
N GLU A 75 11.48 -23.14 2.60
CA GLU A 75 12.06 -22.41 3.71
C GLU A 75 12.69 -21.11 3.24
N ALA A 76 12.58 -20.08 4.06
CA ALA A 76 13.19 -18.78 3.82
C ALA A 76 13.58 -18.09 5.13
N ASP A 77 14.55 -17.22 5.04
CA ASP A 77 15.03 -16.40 6.15
C ASP A 77 14.22 -15.11 6.28
N ILE A 78 14.17 -14.57 7.50
CA ILE A 78 13.67 -13.23 7.79
C ILE A 78 14.82 -12.38 8.34
N PHE A 79 14.98 -11.17 7.80
CA PHE A 79 15.89 -10.15 8.29
C PHE A 79 15.12 -8.87 8.63
N ALA A 80 14.50 -8.86 9.80
CA ALA A 80 13.66 -7.76 10.26
C ALA A 80 13.69 -7.65 11.79
N ALA A 81 14.24 -6.57 12.31
CA ALA A 81 14.32 -6.32 13.77
C ALA A 81 12.92 -6.28 14.41
N GLY A 82 11.93 -5.72 13.72
CA GLY A 82 10.53 -5.68 14.19
C GLY A 82 9.88 -7.08 14.35
N LEU A 83 10.45 -8.11 13.71
CA LEU A 83 10.05 -9.51 13.85
C LEU A 83 11.03 -10.31 14.72
N LYS A 84 12.01 -9.64 15.33
CA LYS A 84 13.05 -10.24 16.17
C LYS A 84 13.86 -11.35 15.48
N ARG A 85 14.00 -11.26 14.16
CA ARG A 85 14.77 -12.21 13.34
C ARG A 85 15.80 -11.48 12.50
N LYS A 86 17.02 -12.03 12.42
CA LYS A 86 18.15 -11.50 11.65
C LYS A 86 18.90 -12.64 10.94
N GLU A 87 18.22 -13.36 10.08
CA GLU A 87 18.75 -14.46 9.30
C GLU A 87 19.01 -14.00 7.85
N SER A 88 20.19 -14.28 7.30
CA SER A 88 20.62 -13.76 5.99
C SER A 88 21.33 -14.79 5.10
N HIS A 89 21.26 -16.07 5.43
CA HIS A 89 22.02 -17.11 4.74
C HIS A 89 21.20 -17.98 3.77
N GLY A 90 19.88 -17.96 3.89
CA GLY A 90 18.99 -18.73 3.05
C GLY A 90 19.01 -18.32 1.58
N LYS A 91 18.50 -19.19 0.72
CA LYS A 91 18.31 -18.90 -0.70
C LYS A 91 17.42 -17.67 -0.89
N VAL A 92 16.36 -17.56 -0.11
CA VAL A 92 15.42 -16.45 -0.12
C VAL A 92 15.42 -15.78 1.25
N VAL A 93 15.62 -14.47 1.26
CA VAL A 93 15.61 -13.64 2.47
C VAL A 93 14.52 -12.58 2.32
N PHE A 94 13.60 -12.55 3.28
CA PHE A 94 12.60 -11.49 3.40
C PHE A 94 13.06 -10.47 4.43
N GLY A 95 13.37 -9.26 3.99
CA GLY A 95 13.95 -8.23 4.85
C GLY A 95 13.13 -6.96 4.92
N SER A 96 13.21 -6.28 6.07
CA SER A 96 12.79 -4.89 6.14
C SER A 96 13.91 -3.98 5.65
N VAL A 97 13.53 -2.93 4.93
CA VAL A 97 14.49 -1.97 4.35
C VAL A 97 15.42 -1.41 5.43
N GLN A 98 14.87 -1.01 6.58
CA GLN A 98 15.62 -0.41 7.67
C GLN A 98 16.63 -1.39 8.29
N SER A 99 16.24 -2.65 8.48
CA SER A 99 17.12 -3.66 9.07
C SER A 99 18.25 -4.04 8.13
N VAL A 100 17.96 -4.21 6.85
CA VAL A 100 18.98 -4.55 5.84
C VAL A 100 19.95 -3.39 5.64
N ALA A 101 19.46 -2.15 5.49
CA ALA A 101 20.30 -0.98 5.28
C ALA A 101 21.30 -0.74 6.43
N ARG A 102 20.92 -1.08 7.66
CA ARG A 102 21.77 -0.92 8.84
C ARG A 102 22.78 -2.05 9.05
N ASN A 103 22.71 -3.12 8.28
CA ASN A 103 23.54 -4.31 8.45
C ASN A 103 24.05 -4.84 7.09
N LEU A 104 24.43 -3.95 6.19
CA LEU A 104 24.89 -4.33 4.85
C LEU A 104 26.11 -5.25 4.85
N GLU A 105 26.92 -5.19 5.90
CA GLU A 105 28.06 -6.05 6.10
C GLU A 105 27.71 -7.54 6.23
N LEU A 106 26.45 -7.87 6.53
CA LEU A 106 25.96 -9.24 6.58
C LEU A 106 25.47 -9.75 5.20
N PHE A 107 25.34 -8.87 4.22
CA PHE A 107 24.88 -9.18 2.86
C PHE A 107 26.05 -9.18 1.87
N ARG A 108 27.04 -10.05 2.10
CA ARG A 108 28.25 -10.16 1.29
C ARG A 108 28.17 -11.20 0.17
N SER A 109 27.19 -12.11 0.25
CA SER A 109 27.00 -13.13 -0.77
C SER A 109 26.14 -12.60 -1.91
N GLU A 110 26.36 -13.14 -3.11
CA GLU A 110 25.65 -12.69 -4.30
C GLU A 110 24.14 -12.99 -4.22
N PHE A 111 23.35 -11.96 -4.46
CA PHE A 111 21.94 -12.09 -4.80
C PHE A 111 21.76 -11.89 -6.31
N SER A 112 20.95 -12.73 -6.93
CA SER A 112 20.65 -12.63 -8.36
C SER A 112 19.44 -11.74 -8.65
N LEU A 113 18.51 -11.63 -7.69
CA LEU A 113 17.26 -10.90 -7.80
C LEU A 113 16.98 -10.14 -6.52
N LEU A 114 16.68 -8.87 -6.65
CA LEU A 114 16.09 -8.02 -5.62
C LEU A 114 14.64 -7.73 -6.00
N ILE A 115 13.70 -8.11 -5.16
CA ILE A 115 12.28 -7.79 -5.29
C ILE A 115 11.93 -6.75 -4.23
N VAL A 116 11.32 -5.65 -4.65
CA VAL A 116 10.88 -4.58 -3.73
C VAL A 116 9.37 -4.48 -3.76
N ASP A 117 8.74 -4.79 -2.63
CA ASP A 117 7.30 -4.60 -2.44
C ASP A 117 7.03 -3.13 -2.10
N GLU A 118 5.90 -2.61 -2.59
CA GLU A 118 5.56 -1.18 -2.50
C GLU A 118 6.68 -0.27 -3.05
N CYS A 119 7.19 -0.61 -4.24
CA CYS A 119 8.38 0.00 -4.84
C CYS A 119 8.24 1.49 -5.18
N HIS A 120 7.01 2.04 -5.14
CA HIS A 120 6.79 3.48 -5.25
C HIS A 120 7.44 4.27 -4.11
N ARG A 121 7.83 3.61 -3.01
CA ARG A 121 8.53 4.22 -1.87
C ARG A 121 10.02 4.40 -2.08
N ILE A 122 10.61 3.81 -3.12
CA ILE A 122 12.04 3.98 -3.42
C ILE A 122 12.29 5.46 -3.78
N SER A 123 13.12 6.13 -2.99
CA SER A 123 13.56 7.50 -3.28
C SER A 123 14.66 7.50 -4.33
N ASP A 124 14.71 8.56 -5.15
CA ASP A 124 15.80 8.81 -6.09
C ASP A 124 17.02 9.42 -5.39
N ASP A 125 16.90 9.69 -4.09
CA ASP A 125 17.96 10.22 -3.26
C ASP A 125 19.03 9.15 -3.02
N ASP A 126 20.28 9.42 -3.38
CA ASP A 126 21.40 8.47 -3.26
C ASP A 126 21.63 8.02 -1.82
N ASP A 127 21.28 8.86 -0.84
CA ASP A 127 21.42 8.55 0.58
C ASP A 127 20.24 7.76 1.15
N SER A 128 19.21 7.48 0.34
CA SER A 128 18.07 6.67 0.80
C SER A 128 18.51 5.24 1.14
N GLN A 129 17.81 4.63 2.10
CA GLN A 129 18.09 3.24 2.49
C GLN A 129 17.95 2.26 1.33
N TYR A 130 16.99 2.47 0.44
CA TYR A 130 16.83 1.65 -0.78
C TYR A 130 18.03 1.78 -1.70
N GLN A 131 18.53 2.99 -1.95
CA GLN A 131 19.68 3.21 -2.82
C GLN A 131 20.97 2.65 -2.21
N GLN A 132 21.14 2.76 -0.89
CA GLN A 132 22.27 2.14 -0.20
C GLN A 132 22.28 0.62 -0.36
N ILE A 133 21.13 -0.03 -0.19
CA ILE A 133 21.00 -1.48 -0.38
C ILE A 133 21.28 -1.87 -1.84
N LEU A 134 20.65 -1.17 -2.78
CA LEU A 134 20.80 -1.46 -4.20
C LEU A 134 22.25 -1.30 -4.66
N THR A 135 22.92 -0.24 -4.27
CA THR A 135 24.33 0.03 -4.57
C THR A 135 25.24 -1.05 -3.99
N HIS A 136 25.01 -1.43 -2.73
CA HIS A 136 25.77 -2.49 -2.08
C HIS A 136 25.61 -3.84 -2.80
N LEU A 137 24.38 -4.25 -3.09
CA LEU A 137 24.10 -5.52 -3.76
C LEU A 137 24.66 -5.56 -5.19
N LYS A 138 24.61 -4.45 -5.93
CA LYS A 138 25.20 -4.32 -7.27
C LYS A 138 26.73 -4.36 -7.24
N LYS A 139 27.34 -3.84 -6.19
CA LYS A 139 28.79 -3.93 -5.99
C LYS A 139 29.23 -5.38 -5.80
N VAL A 140 28.43 -6.18 -5.07
CA VAL A 140 28.69 -7.62 -4.88
C VAL A 140 28.39 -8.42 -6.15
N ASN A 141 27.26 -8.12 -6.81
CA ASN A 141 26.86 -8.76 -8.07
C ASN A 141 26.39 -7.71 -9.09
N PRO A 142 27.24 -7.30 -10.05
CA PRO A 142 26.86 -6.34 -11.10
C PRO A 142 25.71 -6.81 -11.99
N HIS A 143 25.40 -8.09 -12.00
CA HIS A 143 24.31 -8.69 -12.78
C HIS A 143 22.99 -8.83 -12.01
N LEU A 144 22.92 -8.25 -10.81
CA LEU A 144 21.69 -8.19 -10.02
C LEU A 144 20.53 -7.63 -10.85
N ARG A 145 19.39 -8.33 -10.80
CA ARG A 145 18.13 -7.85 -11.40
C ARG A 145 17.24 -7.24 -10.32
N LEU A 146 16.55 -6.17 -10.68
CA LEU A 146 15.62 -5.47 -9.81
C LEU A 146 14.19 -5.56 -10.37
N LEU A 147 13.28 -6.08 -9.56
CA LEU A 147 11.85 -6.08 -9.81
C LEU A 147 11.13 -5.32 -8.71
N GLY A 148 10.29 -4.38 -9.10
CA GLY A 148 9.39 -3.68 -8.17
C GLY A 148 7.94 -4.10 -8.37
N LEU A 149 7.19 -4.18 -7.29
CA LEU A 149 5.74 -4.35 -7.31
C LEU A 149 5.07 -3.20 -6.56
N THR A 150 3.99 -2.69 -7.11
CA THR A 150 3.19 -1.64 -6.49
C THR A 150 1.76 -1.66 -6.99
N ALA A 151 0.83 -1.14 -6.17
CA ALA A 151 -0.52 -0.81 -6.62
C ALA A 151 -0.60 0.61 -7.19
N THR A 152 0.38 1.46 -6.88
CA THR A 152 0.35 2.90 -7.11
C THR A 152 1.65 3.39 -7.74
N PRO A 153 1.77 3.33 -9.08
CA PRO A 153 3.03 3.59 -9.80
C PRO A 153 3.36 5.07 -9.96
N PHE A 154 2.60 5.95 -9.35
CA PHE A 154 2.77 7.39 -9.45
C PHE A 154 3.12 7.99 -8.09
N ARG A 155 4.07 8.92 -8.05
CA ARG A 155 4.52 9.62 -6.84
C ARG A 155 4.16 11.09 -6.91
N LEU A 156 3.55 11.58 -5.84
CA LEU A 156 3.20 13.00 -5.71
C LEU A 156 4.44 13.89 -5.86
N GLY A 157 4.36 14.87 -6.75
CA GLY A 157 5.46 15.81 -7.04
C GLY A 157 6.64 15.25 -7.84
N LYS A 158 6.68 13.92 -8.11
CA LYS A 158 7.77 13.28 -8.85
C LYS A 158 7.33 12.55 -10.12
N GLY A 159 6.05 12.20 -10.23
CA GLY A 159 5.50 11.53 -11.41
C GLY A 159 5.61 9.99 -11.37
N TRP A 160 5.68 9.40 -12.53
CA TRP A 160 5.70 7.96 -12.70
C TRP A 160 7.03 7.34 -12.24
N ILE A 161 6.96 6.14 -11.61
CA ILE A 161 8.15 5.40 -11.15
C ILE A 161 8.86 4.65 -12.27
N TYR A 162 8.25 4.54 -13.46
CA TYR A 162 8.82 3.89 -14.64
C TYR A 162 8.69 4.77 -15.88
N GLN A 163 9.55 4.53 -16.88
CA GLN A 163 9.57 5.30 -18.11
C GLN A 163 8.60 4.75 -19.16
N PHE A 164 8.68 3.47 -19.48
CA PHE A 164 7.89 2.84 -20.55
C PHE A 164 6.85 1.88 -20.00
N HIS A 165 5.67 1.89 -20.59
CA HIS A 165 4.64 0.91 -20.33
C HIS A 165 4.62 -0.13 -21.45
N TYR A 166 4.39 -1.41 -21.13
CA TYR A 166 4.43 -2.52 -22.11
C TYR A 166 3.41 -2.38 -23.24
N HIS A 167 2.41 -1.55 -23.14
CA HIS A 167 1.52 -1.17 -24.24
C HIS A 167 2.09 -0.03 -25.12
N GLY A 168 3.33 0.34 -24.96
CA GLY A 168 4.01 1.33 -25.80
C GLY A 168 3.87 2.79 -25.35
N MET A 169 3.24 3.05 -24.20
CA MET A 169 3.10 4.40 -23.67
C MET A 169 4.38 4.83 -22.96
N VAL A 170 4.78 6.09 -23.15
CA VAL A 170 5.84 6.75 -22.37
C VAL A 170 5.15 7.55 -21.26
N ARG A 171 5.45 7.22 -20.01
CA ARG A 171 4.82 7.84 -18.84
C ARG A 171 5.79 8.64 -17.98
N GLY A 172 6.94 8.08 -17.67
CA GLY A 172 8.00 8.76 -16.93
C GLY A 172 9.13 9.24 -17.83
N ASP A 173 10.14 9.83 -17.21
CA ASP A 173 11.36 10.25 -17.86
C ASP A 173 12.50 9.22 -17.66
N GLU A 174 13.64 9.48 -18.28
CA GLU A 174 14.84 8.64 -18.20
C GLU A 174 15.45 8.53 -16.79
N LYS A 175 15.03 9.38 -15.85
CA LYS A 175 15.47 9.36 -14.45
C LYS A 175 14.68 8.39 -13.61
N ALA A 176 13.57 7.85 -14.13
CA ALA A 176 12.78 6.85 -13.42
C ALA A 176 13.64 5.60 -13.14
N LEU A 177 13.59 5.11 -11.90
CA LEU A 177 14.37 3.94 -11.48
C LEU A 177 14.06 2.69 -12.30
N PHE A 178 12.76 2.47 -12.58
CA PHE A 178 12.33 1.35 -13.39
C PHE A 178 12.26 1.78 -14.85
N ARG A 179 12.88 1.00 -15.72
CA ARG A 179 12.79 1.27 -17.14
C ARG A 179 11.38 1.02 -17.66
N ASP A 180 10.85 -0.15 -17.40
CA ASP A 180 9.59 -0.60 -17.96
C ASP A 180 8.62 -1.07 -16.88
N CYS A 181 7.36 -0.69 -17.02
CA CYS A 181 6.24 -1.44 -16.48
C CYS A 181 5.94 -2.58 -17.43
N ILE A 182 6.14 -3.81 -16.97
CA ILE A 182 6.04 -5.02 -17.79
C ILE A 182 4.69 -5.73 -17.66
N TYR A 183 3.91 -5.37 -16.66
CA TYR A 183 2.56 -5.86 -16.45
C TYR A 183 1.76 -4.90 -15.57
N GLU A 184 0.53 -4.62 -15.94
CA GLU A 184 -0.40 -3.82 -15.18
C GLU A 184 -1.80 -4.43 -15.23
N LEU A 185 -2.42 -4.60 -14.06
CA LEU A 185 -3.79 -5.06 -13.93
C LEU A 185 -4.66 -3.92 -13.41
N PRO A 186 -5.69 -3.46 -14.16
CA PRO A 186 -6.60 -2.42 -13.69
C PRO A 186 -7.47 -2.89 -12.53
N LEU A 187 -7.71 -2.00 -11.56
CA LEU A 187 -8.63 -2.27 -10.44
C LEU A 187 -10.03 -2.66 -10.92
N ARG A 188 -10.51 -2.03 -11.99
CA ARG A 188 -11.81 -2.34 -12.60
C ARG A 188 -11.90 -3.79 -13.06
N TYR A 189 -10.82 -4.36 -13.59
CA TYR A 189 -10.78 -5.76 -13.99
C TYR A 189 -11.04 -6.67 -12.79
N MET A 190 -10.37 -6.42 -11.68
CA MET A 190 -10.51 -7.19 -10.44
C MET A 190 -11.95 -7.18 -9.92
N ILE A 191 -12.59 -6.02 -9.93
CA ILE A 191 -13.98 -5.85 -9.47
C ILE A 191 -14.93 -6.54 -10.45
N LYS A 192 -14.78 -6.30 -11.75
CA LYS A 192 -15.64 -6.88 -12.80
C LYS A 192 -15.61 -8.41 -12.78
N HIS A 193 -14.47 -9.01 -12.50
CA HIS A 193 -14.31 -10.47 -12.49
C HIS A 193 -14.51 -11.10 -11.10
N GLY A 194 -15.02 -10.34 -10.13
CA GLY A 194 -15.36 -10.87 -8.81
C GLY A 194 -14.17 -11.22 -7.92
N TYR A 195 -12.98 -10.71 -8.22
CA TYR A 195 -11.79 -10.89 -7.38
C TYR A 195 -11.73 -9.91 -6.21
N LEU A 196 -12.46 -8.82 -6.31
CA LEU A 196 -12.62 -7.81 -5.25
C LEU A 196 -14.11 -7.47 -5.09
N THR A 197 -14.46 -7.02 -3.89
CA THR A 197 -15.78 -6.50 -3.56
C THR A 197 -15.98 -5.13 -4.24
N PRO A 198 -17.14 -4.84 -4.83
CA PRO A 198 -17.40 -3.53 -5.41
C PRO A 198 -17.48 -2.45 -4.31
N PRO A 199 -16.85 -1.28 -4.51
CA PRO A 199 -17.06 -0.13 -3.65
C PRO A 199 -18.39 0.55 -3.99
N GLU A 200 -19.14 0.95 -2.97
CA GLU A 200 -20.25 1.89 -3.07
C GLU A 200 -19.84 3.22 -2.46
N ARG A 201 -19.69 4.25 -3.28
CA ARG A 201 -19.42 5.60 -2.81
C ARG A 201 -20.73 6.35 -2.65
N LEU A 202 -20.97 6.84 -1.43
CA LEU A 202 -22.05 7.80 -1.18
C LEU A 202 -21.47 9.19 -1.10
N ASP A 203 -22.00 10.07 -1.93
CA ASP A 203 -21.76 11.49 -1.82
C ASP A 203 -22.59 12.04 -0.66
N MET A 204 -21.93 12.62 0.33
CA MET A 204 -22.55 13.14 1.54
C MET A 204 -22.53 14.67 1.52
N PRO A 205 -23.40 15.32 0.76
CA PRO A 205 -23.31 16.78 0.53
C PRO A 205 -23.67 17.63 1.75
N VAL A 206 -24.28 17.03 2.78
CA VAL A 206 -24.90 17.79 3.87
C VAL A 206 -23.97 17.97 5.08
N VAL A 207 -23.08 17.00 5.34
CA VAL A 207 -22.16 17.06 6.48
C VAL A 207 -20.78 16.60 6.02
N GLN A 208 -19.87 17.54 5.82
CA GLN A 208 -18.47 17.25 5.50
C GLN A 208 -17.57 18.38 5.97
N TYR A 209 -16.28 18.09 6.13
CA TYR A 209 -15.28 19.09 6.39
C TYR A 209 -15.01 19.94 5.12
N ASP A 210 -14.69 21.21 5.35
CA ASP A 210 -14.15 22.08 4.31
C ASP A 210 -12.62 22.22 4.52
N PHE A 211 -11.85 21.59 3.66
CA PHE A 211 -10.39 21.70 3.63
C PHE A 211 -9.88 22.58 2.48
N SER A 212 -10.74 23.35 1.82
CA SER A 212 -10.38 24.16 0.66
C SER A 212 -9.28 25.20 0.92
N ARG A 213 -9.08 25.57 2.19
CA ARG A 213 -8.06 26.54 2.61
C ARG A 213 -6.70 25.94 2.90
N LEU A 214 -6.60 24.62 2.95
CA LEU A 214 -5.31 23.95 3.17
C LEU A 214 -4.39 24.15 1.98
N GLN A 215 -3.13 24.42 2.28
CA GLN A 215 -2.08 24.49 1.27
C GLN A 215 -1.06 23.38 1.52
N ALA A 216 -0.74 22.64 0.47
CA ALA A 216 0.30 21.63 0.53
C ALA A 216 1.68 22.30 0.67
N GLN A 217 2.54 21.68 1.48
CA GLN A 217 3.95 22.03 1.59
C GLN A 217 4.71 21.70 0.29
N SER A 218 5.97 22.08 0.20
CA SER A 218 6.83 21.77 -0.96
C SER A 218 6.95 20.28 -1.29
N ASN A 219 6.77 19.42 -0.29
CA ASN A 219 6.75 17.96 -0.43
C ASN A 219 5.38 17.40 -0.85
N GLY A 220 4.38 18.25 -1.07
CA GLY A 220 3.02 17.87 -1.44
C GLY A 220 2.13 17.43 -0.27
N LEU A 221 2.65 17.40 0.96
CA LEU A 221 1.90 16.98 2.15
C LEU A 221 1.28 18.19 2.87
N PHE A 222 0.21 17.95 3.63
CA PHE A 222 -0.36 18.95 4.54
C PHE A 222 0.35 18.94 5.88
N SER A 223 0.55 20.12 6.45
CA SER A 223 1.09 20.27 7.80
C SER A 223 0.07 19.80 8.84
N GLU A 224 0.52 19.07 9.86
CA GLU A 224 -0.33 18.64 10.97
C GLU A 224 -0.94 19.84 11.73
N ALA A 225 -0.15 20.90 11.89
CA ALA A 225 -0.60 22.13 12.54
C ALA A 225 -1.76 22.81 11.75
N ASP A 226 -1.64 22.86 10.43
CA ASP A 226 -2.68 23.45 9.57
C ASP A 226 -3.95 22.59 9.56
N LEU A 227 -3.80 21.26 9.53
CA LEU A 227 -4.92 20.33 9.64
C LEU A 227 -5.65 20.49 10.97
N ASN A 228 -4.94 20.55 12.10
CA ASN A 228 -5.53 20.76 13.42
C ASN A 228 -6.20 22.13 13.51
N HIS A 229 -5.62 23.16 12.92
CA HIS A 229 -6.20 24.50 12.88
C HIS A 229 -7.53 24.53 12.14
N GLU A 230 -7.60 23.93 10.95
CA GLU A 230 -8.86 23.86 10.17
C GLU A 230 -9.91 22.98 10.87
N LEU A 231 -9.52 21.87 11.46
CA LEU A 231 -10.44 21.00 12.21
C LEU A 231 -11.01 21.66 13.46
N LYS A 232 -10.23 22.49 14.17
CA LYS A 232 -10.72 23.25 15.34
C LYS A 232 -11.83 24.23 14.97
N LYS A 233 -11.75 24.86 13.79
CA LYS A 233 -12.82 25.74 13.27
C LYS A 233 -14.12 24.99 13.01
N GLN A 234 -14.01 23.69 12.73
CA GLN A 234 -15.10 22.82 12.32
C GLN A 234 -15.49 21.78 13.39
N LYS A 235 -15.08 21.99 14.63
CA LYS A 235 -15.27 21.03 15.72
C LYS A 235 -16.73 20.59 15.93
N ARG A 236 -17.69 21.44 15.57
CA ARG A 236 -19.13 21.12 15.70
C ARG A 236 -19.61 20.09 14.68
N ILE A 237 -18.87 19.88 13.58
CA ILE A 237 -19.24 18.97 12.50
C ILE A 237 -18.89 17.52 12.88
N THR A 238 -17.80 17.30 13.59
CA THR A 238 -17.28 15.96 13.92
C THR A 238 -18.32 15.07 14.63
N PRO A 239 -19.04 15.51 15.67
CA PRO A 239 -20.09 14.68 16.31
C PRO A 239 -21.19 14.26 15.34
N HIS A 240 -21.61 15.12 14.43
CA HIS A 240 -22.62 14.80 13.42
C HIS A 240 -22.12 13.76 12.42
N ILE A 241 -20.86 13.88 11.99
CA ILE A 241 -20.21 12.89 11.12
C ILE A 241 -20.19 11.52 11.83
N ILE A 242 -19.75 11.47 13.07
CA ILE A 242 -19.67 10.21 13.83
C ILE A 242 -21.04 9.58 14.01
N SER A 243 -22.06 10.37 14.37
CA SER A 243 -23.44 9.89 14.47
C SER A 243 -23.94 9.27 13.16
N GLN A 244 -23.61 9.87 12.02
CA GLN A 244 -23.97 9.36 10.71
C GLN A 244 -23.21 8.07 10.37
N ILE A 245 -21.92 7.99 10.71
CA ILE A 245 -21.14 6.76 10.54
C ILE A 245 -21.77 5.63 11.38
N GLU A 246 -22.14 5.87 12.62
CA GLU A 246 -22.79 4.89 13.47
C GLU A 246 -24.12 4.38 12.89
N GLU A 247 -24.90 5.27 12.27
CA GLU A 247 -26.15 4.90 11.60
C GLU A 247 -25.88 3.93 10.43
N PHE A 248 -24.93 4.25 9.55
CA PHE A 248 -24.54 3.36 8.45
C PHE A 248 -23.89 2.07 8.93
N ALA A 249 -23.18 2.13 10.04
CA ALA A 249 -22.45 0.98 10.59
C ALA A 249 -23.36 -0.09 11.24
N GLN A 250 -24.63 0.21 11.46
CA GLN A 250 -25.56 -0.75 12.09
C GLN A 250 -25.65 -2.08 11.33
N THR A 251 -25.49 -2.04 10.02
CA THR A 251 -25.53 -3.21 9.15
C THR A 251 -24.15 -3.67 8.68
N ARG A 252 -23.09 -3.10 9.24
CA ARG A 252 -21.69 -3.37 8.84
C ARG A 252 -20.92 -4.14 9.92
N LYS A 253 -19.98 -4.97 9.49
CA LYS A 253 -19.19 -5.83 10.38
C LYS A 253 -17.87 -5.17 10.81
N GLY A 254 -17.20 -4.49 9.90
CA GLY A 254 -15.92 -3.83 10.17
C GLY A 254 -15.88 -2.45 9.56
N VAL A 255 -15.58 -1.45 10.40
CA VAL A 255 -15.53 -0.03 10.04
C VAL A 255 -14.12 0.50 10.29
N MET A 256 -13.49 1.01 9.25
CA MET A 256 -12.23 1.75 9.39
C MET A 256 -12.48 3.24 9.20
N ILE A 257 -12.00 4.05 10.14
CA ILE A 257 -12.10 5.50 10.12
C ILE A 257 -10.69 6.08 10.00
N PHE A 258 -10.46 6.85 8.96
CA PHE A 258 -9.17 7.49 8.68
C PHE A 258 -9.23 8.95 9.09
N ALA A 259 -8.57 9.27 10.20
CA ALA A 259 -8.48 10.61 10.75
C ALA A 259 -7.30 11.39 10.15
N ALA A 260 -7.35 12.71 10.24
CA ALA A 260 -6.33 13.60 9.68
C ALA A 260 -5.08 13.70 10.57
N THR A 261 -5.25 13.72 11.89
CA THR A 261 -4.19 13.89 12.88
C THR A 261 -4.45 13.01 14.10
N VAL A 262 -3.44 12.84 14.97
CA VAL A 262 -3.60 12.09 16.22
C VAL A 262 -4.63 12.76 17.14
N GLU A 263 -4.62 14.08 17.25
CA GLU A 263 -5.61 14.84 18.02
C GLU A 263 -7.04 14.60 17.52
N HIS A 264 -7.22 14.65 16.20
CA HIS A 264 -8.49 14.37 15.53
C HIS A 264 -8.96 12.92 15.77
N ALA A 265 -8.04 11.96 15.65
CA ALA A 265 -8.34 10.55 15.90
C ALA A 265 -8.78 10.27 17.33
N ARG A 266 -8.17 10.93 18.32
CA ARG A 266 -8.57 10.84 19.73
C ARG A 266 -9.97 11.41 19.96
N GLU A 267 -10.29 12.55 19.34
CA GLU A 267 -11.63 13.13 19.39
C GLU A 267 -12.68 12.16 18.80
N ILE A 268 -12.42 11.61 17.63
CA ILE A 268 -13.31 10.64 16.97
C ILE A 268 -13.52 9.42 17.85
N THR A 269 -12.46 8.84 18.39
CA THR A 269 -12.54 7.65 19.24
C THR A 269 -13.33 7.92 20.51
N GLY A 270 -13.18 9.11 21.09
CA GLY A 270 -13.95 9.54 22.26
C GLY A 270 -15.46 9.71 22.02
N LEU A 271 -15.90 9.86 20.78
CA LEU A 271 -17.29 9.96 20.38
C LEU A 271 -17.94 8.61 20.04
N LEU A 272 -17.13 7.56 19.88
CA LEU A 272 -17.58 6.20 19.56
C LEU A 272 -17.82 5.38 20.86
N PRO A 273 -18.60 4.29 20.80
CA PRO A 273 -18.75 3.39 21.95
C PRO A 273 -17.39 2.81 22.38
N ALA A 274 -17.04 2.98 23.67
CA ALA A 274 -15.71 2.65 24.18
C ALA A 274 -15.40 1.14 24.13
N ASP A 275 -16.40 0.29 24.20
CA ASP A 275 -16.30 -1.17 24.11
C ASP A 275 -16.31 -1.71 22.67
N ASP A 276 -16.59 -0.87 21.68
CA ASP A 276 -16.71 -1.25 20.27
C ASP A 276 -15.76 -0.45 19.34
N ALA A 277 -14.82 0.29 19.91
CA ALA A 277 -13.88 1.13 19.16
C ALA A 277 -12.47 1.04 19.72
N ALA A 278 -11.48 1.13 18.83
CA ALA A 278 -10.08 1.26 19.21
C ALA A 278 -9.35 2.23 18.29
N LEU A 279 -8.25 2.80 18.81
CA LEU A 279 -7.40 3.77 18.13
C LEU A 279 -6.01 3.18 17.91
N ILE A 280 -5.52 3.26 16.69
CA ILE A 280 -4.12 2.95 16.34
C ILE A 280 -3.50 4.19 15.68
N THR A 281 -2.38 4.65 16.24
CA THR A 281 -1.56 5.74 15.67
C THR A 281 -0.10 5.32 15.56
N GLY A 282 0.74 6.18 15.01
CA GLY A 282 2.19 5.96 15.01
C GLY A 282 2.82 5.90 16.40
N GLU A 283 2.15 6.43 17.42
CA GLU A 283 2.59 6.40 18.81
C GLU A 283 2.16 5.14 19.57
N THR A 284 1.27 4.34 19.00
CA THR A 284 0.79 3.09 19.64
C THR A 284 1.94 2.10 19.76
N PRO A 285 2.24 1.58 20.98
CA PRO A 285 3.30 0.59 21.17
C PRO A 285 3.08 -0.66 20.31
N GLY A 286 4.18 -1.24 19.78
CA GLY A 286 4.11 -2.32 18.81
C GLY A 286 3.31 -3.55 19.27
N LEU A 287 3.46 -3.97 20.52
CA LEU A 287 2.71 -5.10 21.08
C LEU A 287 1.21 -4.79 21.21
N GLU A 288 0.87 -3.59 21.65
CA GLU A 288 -0.52 -3.14 21.75
C GLU A 288 -1.16 -3.04 20.37
N ARG A 289 -0.43 -2.46 19.39
CA ARG A 289 -0.86 -2.38 18.01
C ARG A 289 -1.19 -3.76 17.43
N ASP A 290 -0.28 -4.72 17.60
CA ASP A 290 -0.46 -6.08 17.09
C ASP A 290 -1.68 -6.75 17.73
N SER A 291 -1.89 -6.57 19.03
CA SER A 291 -3.06 -7.09 19.75
C SER A 291 -4.36 -6.47 19.26
N LEU A 292 -4.40 -5.15 19.06
CA LEU A 292 -5.58 -4.45 18.55
C LEU A 292 -5.92 -4.88 17.10
N ILE A 293 -4.91 -5.09 16.26
CA ILE A 293 -5.13 -5.59 14.90
C ILE A 293 -5.73 -7.00 14.93
N GLU A 294 -5.21 -7.90 15.75
CA GLU A 294 -5.77 -9.26 15.86
C GLU A 294 -7.19 -9.26 16.42
N ASP A 295 -7.49 -8.41 17.41
CA ASP A 295 -8.82 -8.25 17.97
C ASP A 295 -9.81 -7.71 16.92
N PHE A 296 -9.37 -6.77 16.10
CA PHE A 296 -10.19 -6.24 15.01
C PHE A 296 -10.46 -7.30 13.92
N LYS A 297 -9.45 -8.04 13.51
CA LYS A 297 -9.60 -9.16 12.56
C LYS A 297 -10.53 -10.26 13.11
N ALA A 298 -10.48 -10.51 14.41
CA ALA A 298 -11.38 -11.42 15.10
C ALA A 298 -12.79 -10.85 15.34
N GLN A 299 -13.06 -9.62 14.86
CA GLN A 299 -14.35 -8.91 15.03
C GLN A 299 -14.76 -8.73 16.49
N ARG A 300 -13.80 -8.54 17.39
CA ARG A 300 -14.08 -8.27 18.82
C ARG A 300 -14.55 -6.84 19.07
N PHE A 301 -14.27 -5.93 18.14
CA PHE A 301 -14.82 -4.58 18.09
C PHE A 301 -15.02 -4.17 16.63
N ARG A 302 -15.89 -3.19 16.40
CA ARG A 302 -16.33 -2.79 15.05
C ARG A 302 -15.53 -1.65 14.46
N TYR A 303 -15.23 -0.61 15.25
CA TYR A 303 -14.65 0.64 14.76
C TYR A 303 -13.15 0.69 15.03
N LEU A 304 -12.35 0.72 13.96
CA LEU A 304 -10.91 0.96 14.04
C LEU A 304 -10.59 2.34 13.51
N VAL A 305 -10.18 3.24 14.41
CA VAL A 305 -9.74 4.60 14.08
C VAL A 305 -8.23 4.61 13.92
N ASN A 306 -7.74 5.22 12.85
CA ASN A 306 -6.30 5.30 12.61
C ASN A 306 -5.88 6.60 11.91
N VAL A 307 -4.59 6.89 11.96
CA VAL A 307 -3.95 8.02 11.27
C VAL A 307 -2.87 7.47 10.35
N SER A 308 -3.24 7.15 9.12
CA SER A 308 -2.34 6.71 8.02
C SER A 308 -1.47 5.46 8.28
N VAL A 309 -1.56 4.83 9.46
CA VAL A 309 -0.67 3.70 9.82
C VAL A 309 -1.11 2.36 9.26
N LEU A 310 -2.36 2.25 8.80
CA LEU A 310 -2.95 1.01 8.30
C LEU A 310 -3.23 1.06 6.79
N THR A 311 -2.50 1.88 6.06
CA THR A 311 -2.64 1.99 4.60
C THR A 311 -1.90 0.89 3.84
N THR A 312 -0.89 0.26 4.47
CA THR A 312 -0.11 -0.82 3.87
C THR A 312 0.09 -1.96 4.86
N GLY A 313 0.23 -3.19 4.35
CA GLY A 313 0.52 -4.38 5.15
C GLY A 313 -0.60 -4.87 6.07
N PHE A 314 -1.73 -4.19 6.10
CA PHE A 314 -2.89 -4.54 6.91
C PHE A 314 -3.93 -5.29 6.07
N ASP A 315 -4.37 -6.44 6.54
CA ASP A 315 -5.37 -7.27 5.87
C ASP A 315 -6.50 -7.66 6.83
N ALA A 316 -7.66 -7.05 6.63
CA ALA A 316 -8.88 -7.35 7.36
C ALA A 316 -10.06 -7.47 6.38
N PRO A 317 -10.30 -8.65 5.79
CA PRO A 317 -11.28 -8.84 4.73
C PRO A 317 -12.72 -8.50 5.12
N HIS A 318 -13.07 -8.55 6.41
CA HIS A 318 -14.41 -8.24 6.92
C HIS A 318 -14.76 -6.74 6.86
N VAL A 319 -13.80 -5.86 6.64
CA VAL A 319 -14.04 -4.41 6.53
C VAL A 319 -14.96 -4.13 5.35
N ASP A 320 -16.12 -3.58 5.63
CA ASP A 320 -17.20 -3.29 4.68
C ASP A 320 -17.73 -1.85 4.78
N LEU A 321 -17.07 -1.00 5.58
CA LEU A 321 -17.27 0.44 5.60
C LEU A 321 -15.94 1.16 5.82
N ILE A 322 -15.61 2.09 4.93
CA ILE A 322 -14.46 2.99 5.03
C ILE A 322 -14.97 4.42 5.15
N ALA A 323 -14.65 5.09 6.26
CA ALA A 323 -14.94 6.51 6.47
C ALA A 323 -13.65 7.32 6.38
N ILE A 324 -13.62 8.28 5.47
CA ILE A 324 -12.46 9.13 5.19
C ILE A 324 -12.73 10.53 5.74
N LEU A 325 -12.12 10.84 6.89
CA LEU A 325 -12.25 12.12 7.59
C LEU A 325 -10.99 12.98 7.44
N ARG A 326 -10.16 12.65 6.45
CA ARG A 326 -8.94 13.38 6.17
C ARG A 326 -8.88 13.81 4.72
N PRO A 327 -8.29 14.96 4.41
CA PRO A 327 -7.91 15.26 3.05
C PRO A 327 -6.77 14.33 2.64
N THR A 328 -6.84 13.79 1.44
CA THR A 328 -5.78 12.94 0.88
C THR A 328 -4.97 13.74 -0.12
N GLU A 329 -3.66 13.75 0.07
CA GLU A 329 -2.74 14.53 -0.75
C GLU A 329 -2.57 13.93 -2.15
N SER A 330 -2.84 12.65 -2.30
CA SER A 330 -2.64 11.94 -3.57
C SER A 330 -3.73 10.90 -3.83
N VAL A 331 -3.93 10.61 -5.10
CA VAL A 331 -4.79 9.50 -5.52
C VAL A 331 -4.25 8.16 -5.01
N SER A 332 -2.93 7.99 -4.91
CA SER A 332 -2.29 6.79 -4.37
C SER A 332 -2.72 6.52 -2.94
N LEU A 333 -2.71 7.54 -2.07
CA LEU A 333 -3.17 7.41 -0.70
C LEU A 333 -4.66 7.09 -0.64
N TYR A 334 -5.47 7.76 -1.45
CA TYR A 334 -6.90 7.49 -1.56
C TYR A 334 -7.19 6.05 -1.96
N GLN A 335 -6.51 5.55 -2.99
CA GLN A 335 -6.66 4.16 -3.45
C GLN A 335 -6.20 3.15 -2.40
N GLN A 336 -5.14 3.43 -1.64
CA GLN A 336 -4.68 2.58 -0.54
C GLN A 336 -5.71 2.52 0.59
N ILE A 337 -6.32 3.65 0.93
CA ILE A 337 -7.38 3.73 1.95
C ILE A 337 -8.60 2.90 1.50
N VAL A 338 -9.14 3.17 0.34
CA VAL A 338 -10.32 2.46 -0.18
C VAL A 338 -10.04 0.98 -0.37
N GLY A 339 -8.84 0.65 -0.84
CA GLY A 339 -8.40 -0.73 -1.04
C GLY A 339 -8.48 -1.62 0.21
N ARG A 340 -8.46 -1.03 1.40
CA ARG A 340 -8.65 -1.81 2.65
C ARG A 340 -10.03 -2.44 2.76
N GLY A 341 -11.05 -1.87 2.12
CA GLY A 341 -12.42 -2.37 2.14
C GLY A 341 -12.80 -3.27 0.96
N LEU A 342 -11.93 -3.49 -0.02
CA LEU A 342 -12.30 -4.21 -1.25
C LEU A 342 -12.01 -5.71 -1.22
N ARG A 343 -11.44 -6.24 -0.15
CA ARG A 343 -11.17 -7.68 -0.02
C ARG A 343 -12.47 -8.47 0.04
N LEU A 344 -12.48 -9.63 -0.60
CA LEU A 344 -13.59 -10.57 -0.49
C LEU A 344 -13.67 -11.17 0.91
N ALA A 345 -14.89 -11.31 1.41
CA ALA A 345 -15.17 -12.03 2.65
C ALA A 345 -16.54 -12.74 2.55
N PRO A 346 -16.75 -13.84 3.29
CA PRO A 346 -18.04 -14.51 3.30
C PRO A 346 -19.18 -13.57 3.72
N GLY A 347 -20.25 -13.54 2.91
CA GLY A 347 -21.43 -12.69 3.17
C GLY A 347 -21.24 -11.19 2.88
N LYS A 348 -20.07 -10.77 2.43
CA LYS A 348 -19.81 -9.38 2.06
C LYS A 348 -20.18 -9.14 0.61
N THR A 349 -21.08 -8.20 0.36
CA THR A 349 -21.60 -7.86 -0.98
C THR A 349 -20.99 -6.60 -1.56
N ASP A 350 -20.64 -5.64 -0.72
CA ASP A 350 -20.04 -4.35 -1.08
C ASP A 350 -19.15 -3.81 0.04
N CYS A 351 -18.49 -2.70 -0.22
CA CYS A 351 -17.86 -1.85 0.79
C CYS A 351 -18.37 -0.42 0.61
N LEU A 352 -19.00 0.11 1.66
CA LEU A 352 -19.48 1.48 1.67
C LEU A 352 -18.33 2.45 1.91
N ILE A 353 -18.18 3.44 1.01
CA ILE A 353 -17.16 4.49 1.11
C ILE A 353 -17.85 5.81 1.43
N LEU A 354 -17.54 6.34 2.62
CA LEU A 354 -18.05 7.62 3.10
C LEU A 354 -16.88 8.63 3.14
N ASP A 355 -16.88 9.56 2.20
CA ASP A 355 -15.86 10.61 2.13
C ASP A 355 -16.41 11.92 2.71
N TYR A 356 -15.91 12.27 3.89
CA TYR A 356 -16.28 13.49 4.62
C TYR A 356 -15.28 14.64 4.43
N ALA A 357 -14.28 14.46 3.61
CA ALA A 357 -13.22 15.45 3.39
C ALA A 357 -13.27 16.11 2.00
N GLY A 358 -14.25 15.73 1.17
CA GLY A 358 -14.38 16.30 -0.18
C GLY A 358 -13.20 15.96 -1.08
N ASN A 359 -12.63 14.76 -0.96
CA ASN A 359 -11.49 14.32 -1.77
C ASN A 359 -11.89 14.22 -3.24
N PRO A 360 -11.18 14.92 -4.15
CA PRO A 360 -11.54 14.97 -5.57
C PRO A 360 -11.09 13.76 -6.38
N HIS A 361 -10.55 12.72 -5.71
CA HIS A 361 -9.92 11.60 -6.37
C HIS A 361 -10.93 10.61 -6.95
N ASP A 362 -10.64 10.15 -8.16
CA ASP A 362 -11.29 9.00 -8.76
C ASP A 362 -10.51 7.72 -8.37
N LEU A 363 -11.22 6.73 -7.86
CA LEU A 363 -10.64 5.44 -7.49
C LEU A 363 -9.91 4.75 -8.66
N TYR A 364 -10.37 4.96 -9.87
CA TYR A 364 -9.91 4.27 -11.07
C TYR A 364 -8.90 5.07 -11.90
N SER A 365 -8.72 6.35 -11.60
CA SER A 365 -7.78 7.21 -12.33
C SER A 365 -6.52 7.49 -11.49
N PRO A 366 -5.33 7.16 -11.98
CA PRO A 366 -4.10 7.39 -11.23
C PRO A 366 -3.72 8.88 -11.10
N GLU A 367 -4.43 9.78 -11.76
CA GLU A 367 -3.95 11.14 -12.00
C GLU A 367 -4.85 12.25 -11.48
N VAL A 368 -6.08 11.95 -11.12
CA VAL A 368 -7.00 12.90 -10.53
C VAL A 368 -6.47 13.34 -9.16
N GLY A 369 -6.34 14.64 -8.96
CA GLY A 369 -5.84 15.20 -7.71
C GLY A 369 -4.33 15.35 -7.61
N THR A 370 -3.55 14.99 -8.63
CA THR A 370 -2.13 15.34 -8.67
C THR A 370 -1.94 16.83 -8.93
N PRO A 371 -1.00 17.50 -8.23
CA PRO A 371 -0.71 18.90 -8.51
C PRO A 371 -0.34 19.09 -9.98
N LYS A 372 -0.82 20.17 -10.58
CA LYS A 372 -0.48 20.59 -11.94
C LYS A 372 1.04 20.78 -12.05
N GLY A 373 1.74 19.75 -12.41
CA GLY A 373 3.16 19.74 -12.60
C GLY A 373 3.51 18.78 -13.72
N LYS A 374 3.50 19.27 -14.93
CA LYS A 374 4.21 18.68 -16.07
C LYS A 374 3.79 17.32 -16.58
N SER A 375 2.54 17.08 -16.93
CA SER A 375 2.29 16.29 -18.13
C SER A 375 0.89 16.55 -18.64
N ASP A 376 0.82 17.21 -19.75
CA ASP A 376 -0.42 17.36 -20.54
C ASP A 376 -0.81 16.06 -21.26
N ASN A 377 -0.11 14.97 -21.02
CA ASN A 377 -0.35 13.67 -21.63
C ASN A 377 -0.60 12.61 -20.57
N VAL A 378 -1.82 12.59 -20.15
CA VAL A 378 -2.38 11.56 -19.33
C VAL A 378 -3.02 10.51 -20.24
N PRO A 379 -2.49 9.29 -20.35
CA PRO A 379 -3.20 8.23 -21.01
C PRO A 379 -4.39 7.85 -20.15
N VAL A 380 -5.57 8.11 -20.62
CA VAL A 380 -6.78 7.50 -20.10
C VAL A 380 -6.56 5.99 -20.13
N GLN A 381 -6.66 5.32 -18.99
CA GLN A 381 -6.75 3.88 -18.99
C GLN A 381 -8.04 3.51 -19.73
N VAL A 382 -7.91 3.18 -20.99
CA VAL A 382 -8.99 2.59 -21.76
C VAL A 382 -8.93 1.10 -21.50
N PHE A 383 -9.79 0.64 -20.59
CA PHE A 383 -10.27 -0.78 -20.61
C PHE A 383 -11.54 -0.91 -19.77
#